data_35680ece61a4e91bbcfe66a69546e057
#
_entry.id   35680ece61a4e91bbcfe66a69546e057
#
_cell.length_a   1.000
_cell.length_b   1.000
_cell.length_c   1.000
_cell.angle_alpha   90.00
_cell.angle_beta   90.00
_cell.angle_gamma   90.00
#
_symmetry.space_group_name_H-M   'P 1'
#
loop_
_entity.id
_entity.type
_entity.pdbx_description
1 polymer ?
#
loop_
_entity_poly.entity_id
_entity_poly.type
_entity_poly.pdbx_seq_one_letter_code
_entity_poly.pdbx_strand_id
1 'polypeptide(L)'
;MKNTLGKNYHVVFSEDVKSFFFELIDILFQKEYFGFLDEAKEYVSEIVQYFETEIPKLHQLGLSKKAMPYFQKYGENLFFAAYRRTKSRTTWYAFYEIFDERYFKVVHIINNHTEESAYIVHNT
;
A
#
# COMPACT_ATOMS: atom_id res chain seq x y z
N MET A 1 2.69 9.26 26.49
CA MET A 1 2.81 9.16 26.03
C MET A 1 2.97 9.22 25.48
N LYS A 2 3.13 9.39 25.58
CA LYS A 2 3.49 9.54 24.90
C LYS A 2 3.34 9.03 23.97
N ASN A 3 3.28 9.18 23.95
CA ASN A 3 3.26 8.75 22.93
C ASN A 3 4.05 8.04 22.15
N THR A 4 3.75 7.09 22.00
CA THR A 4 4.48 6.22 21.17
C THR A 4 4.59 6.71 19.77
N LEU A 5 3.53 7.32 19.30
CA LEU A 5 3.50 7.87 17.95
C LEU A 5 4.44 9.04 17.77
N GLY A 6 4.85 9.64 18.86
CA GLY A 6 5.84 10.69 18.81
C GLY A 6 7.26 10.18 18.62
N LYS A 7 7.44 8.89 18.51
CA LYS A 7 8.78 8.30 18.45
C LYS A 7 9.35 8.13 17.06
N ASN A 8 8.99 8.99 16.16
CA ASN A 8 9.65 9.02 14.86
C ASN A 8 9.52 7.73 14.05
N TYR A 9 8.29 7.32 13.82
CA TYR A 9 8.03 6.28 12.85
C TYR A 9 8.22 6.81 11.45
N HIS A 10 8.84 6.04 10.60
CA HIS A 10 9.12 6.44 9.23
C HIS A 10 8.52 5.44 8.27
N VAL A 11 7.68 5.92 7.37
CA VAL A 11 7.17 5.11 6.27
C VAL A 11 7.86 5.60 5.02
N VAL A 12 8.58 4.71 4.36
CA VAL A 12 9.25 5.04 3.10
C VAL A 12 8.73 4.13 2.00
N PHE A 13 8.75 4.63 0.78
CA PHE A 13 8.29 3.86 -0.37
C PHE A 13 9.49 3.55 -1.24
N SER A 14 9.58 2.30 -1.73
CA SER A 14 10.65 1.92 -2.63
C SER A 14 10.55 2.74 -3.93
N GLU A 15 11.63 2.77 -4.70
CA GLU A 15 11.63 3.49 -5.97
C GLU A 15 10.60 2.92 -6.93
N ASP A 16 10.42 1.60 -6.94
CA ASP A 16 9.41 0.97 -7.78
C ASP A 16 8.01 1.39 -7.38
N VAL A 17 7.74 1.49 -6.09
CA VAL A 17 6.43 1.93 -5.60
C VAL A 17 6.19 3.39 -5.95
N LYS A 18 7.19 4.24 -5.80
CA LYS A 18 7.07 5.65 -6.18
C LYS A 18 6.77 5.78 -7.67
N SER A 19 7.48 5.03 -8.50
CA SER A 19 7.25 5.03 -9.94
C SER A 19 5.84 4.56 -10.26
N PHE A 20 5.38 3.53 -9.57
CA PHE A 20 4.02 3.04 -9.75
C PHE A 20 2.99 4.14 -9.49
N PHE A 21 3.15 4.91 -8.42
CA PHE A 21 2.20 5.97 -8.11
C PHE A 21 2.18 7.07 -9.18
N PHE A 22 3.35 7.43 -9.73
CA PHE A 22 3.39 8.40 -10.82
C PHE A 22 2.69 7.87 -12.06
N GLU A 23 2.93 6.61 -12.40
CA GLU A 23 2.27 5.99 -13.54
C GLU A 23 0.77 5.88 -13.33
N LEU A 24 0.35 5.62 -12.10
CA LEU A 24 -1.06 5.49 -11.78
C LEU A 24 -1.83 6.77 -12.06
N ILE A 25 -1.22 7.92 -11.76
CA ILE A 25 -1.85 9.21 -12.06
C ILE A 25 -2.18 9.29 -13.55
N ASP A 26 -1.21 8.97 -14.41
CA ASP A 26 -1.40 9.01 -15.85
C ASP A 26 -2.44 8.00 -16.33
N ILE A 27 -2.36 6.78 -15.81
CA ILE A 27 -3.30 5.72 -16.17
C ILE A 27 -4.73 6.12 -15.84
N LEU A 28 -4.95 6.64 -14.66
CA LEU A 28 -6.28 7.04 -14.22
C LEU A 28 -6.83 8.18 -15.06
N PHE A 29 -6.00 9.14 -15.41
CA PHE A 29 -6.41 10.25 -16.22
C PHE A 29 -6.67 9.82 -17.68
N GLN A 30 -5.78 9.03 -18.25
CA GLN A 30 -5.90 8.61 -19.65
C GLN A 30 -7.04 7.65 -19.88
N LYS A 31 -7.41 6.87 -18.89
CA LYS A 31 -8.55 5.95 -19.00
C LYS A 31 -9.87 6.62 -18.61
N GLU A 32 -9.82 7.92 -18.42
CA GLU A 32 -10.99 8.74 -18.13
C GLU A 32 -11.72 8.38 -16.83
N TYR A 33 -10.99 7.78 -15.90
CA TYR A 33 -11.55 7.54 -14.56
C TYR A 33 -11.78 8.85 -13.82
N PHE A 34 -11.00 9.87 -14.19
CA PHE A 34 -11.16 11.23 -13.65
C PHE A 34 -11.15 12.20 -14.79
N GLY A 35 -12.03 13.20 -14.73
CA GLY A 35 -12.15 14.19 -15.78
C GLY A 35 -11.00 15.18 -15.84
N PHE A 36 -10.32 15.37 -14.71
CA PHE A 36 -9.22 16.33 -14.61
C PHE A 36 -7.99 15.66 -14.02
N LEU A 37 -6.82 16.08 -14.49
CA LEU A 37 -5.56 15.56 -14.01
C LEU A 37 -5.38 15.80 -12.51
N ASP A 38 -5.81 16.96 -12.03
CA ASP A 38 -5.69 17.28 -10.60
C ASP A 38 -6.49 16.32 -9.73
N GLU A 39 -7.63 15.84 -10.21
CA GLU A 39 -8.42 14.85 -9.48
C GLU A 39 -7.69 13.52 -9.38
N ALA A 40 -7.02 13.11 -10.46
CA ALA A 40 -6.24 11.88 -10.45
C ALA A 40 -5.07 12.00 -9.47
N LYS A 41 -4.39 13.14 -9.46
CA LYS A 41 -3.29 13.40 -8.52
C LYS A 41 -3.78 13.36 -7.08
N GLU A 42 -4.93 13.98 -6.83
CA GLU A 42 -5.51 14.02 -5.50
C GLU A 42 -5.87 12.63 -4.99
N TYR A 43 -6.44 11.81 -5.86
CA TYR A 43 -6.79 10.43 -5.52
C TYR A 43 -5.55 9.63 -5.13
N VAL A 44 -4.50 9.69 -5.94
CA VAL A 44 -3.25 8.97 -5.64
C VAL A 44 -2.61 9.51 -4.37
N SER A 45 -2.66 10.83 -4.17
CA SER A 45 -2.14 11.46 -2.96
C SER A 45 -2.85 10.95 -1.71
N GLU A 46 -4.16 10.71 -1.78
CA GLU A 46 -4.92 10.16 -0.66
C GLU A 46 -4.42 8.75 -0.30
N ILE A 47 -4.14 7.93 -1.31
CA ILE A 47 -3.64 6.58 -1.09
C ILE A 47 -2.28 6.63 -0.37
N VAL A 48 -1.38 7.42 -0.89
CA VAL A 48 -0.04 7.59 -0.32
C VAL A 48 -0.13 8.09 1.11
N GLN A 49 -0.92 9.13 1.32
CA GLN A 49 -1.07 9.74 2.63
C GLN A 49 -1.67 8.76 3.65
N TYR A 50 -2.63 7.96 3.22
CA TYR A 50 -3.22 6.96 4.11
C TYR A 50 -2.14 6.00 4.61
N PHE A 51 -1.36 5.43 3.70
CA PHE A 51 -0.34 4.47 4.09
C PHE A 51 0.77 5.11 4.94
N GLU A 52 1.19 6.33 4.60
CA GLU A 52 2.19 7.02 5.39
C GLU A 52 1.73 7.24 6.84
N THR A 53 0.46 7.56 7.00
CA THR A 53 -0.09 7.91 8.31
C THR A 53 -0.51 6.69 9.11
N GLU A 54 -1.12 5.71 8.44
CA GLU A 54 -1.78 4.63 9.14
C GLU A 54 -0.93 3.38 9.36
N ILE A 55 0.00 3.07 8.47
CA ILE A 55 0.80 1.84 8.62
C ILE A 55 1.43 1.70 10.02
N PRO A 56 2.05 2.74 10.57
CA PRO A 56 2.66 2.59 11.90
C PRO A 56 1.67 2.33 13.02
N LYS A 57 0.40 2.62 12.80
CA LYS A 57 -0.65 2.48 13.81
C LYS A 57 -1.40 1.16 13.71
N LEU A 58 -1.26 0.45 12.58
CA LEU A 58 -2.04 -0.75 12.34
C LEU A 58 -1.43 -1.97 13.01
N HIS A 59 -2.28 -2.97 13.25
CA HIS A 59 -1.79 -4.29 13.58
C HIS A 59 -1.06 -4.82 12.35
N GLN A 60 0.15 -5.32 12.57
CA GLN A 60 0.92 -5.89 11.47
C GLN A 60 0.34 -7.24 11.09
N LEU A 61 -0.28 -7.28 9.92
CA LEU A 61 -0.85 -8.50 9.38
C LEU A 61 0.14 -9.14 8.43
N GLY A 62 0.68 -10.29 8.85
CA GLY A 62 1.59 -11.04 7.99
C GLY A 62 0.82 -11.81 6.94
N LEU A 63 1.51 -12.21 5.89
CA LEU A 63 0.94 -13.05 4.85
C LEU A 63 0.73 -14.46 5.36
N SER A 64 -0.32 -15.12 4.89
CA SER A 64 -0.54 -16.52 5.21
C SER A 64 0.56 -17.38 4.57
N LYS A 65 0.71 -18.60 5.06
CA LYS A 65 1.68 -19.53 4.49
C LYS A 65 1.42 -19.82 3.03
N LYS A 66 0.15 -19.83 2.62
CA LYS A 66 -0.20 -20.05 1.22
C LYS A 66 0.10 -18.85 0.34
N ALA A 67 -0.08 -17.65 0.87
CA ALA A 67 0.17 -16.43 0.11
C ALA A 67 1.65 -16.11 -0.02
N MET A 68 2.42 -16.43 1.00
CA MET A 68 3.82 -16.05 1.09
C MET A 68 4.67 -16.32 -0.15
N PRO A 69 4.58 -17.51 -0.79
CA PRO A 69 5.41 -17.78 -1.97
C PRO A 69 5.16 -16.86 -3.16
N TYR A 70 3.96 -16.29 -3.24
CA TYR A 70 3.60 -15.42 -4.36
C TYR A 70 4.16 -14.02 -4.21
N PHE A 71 4.51 -13.63 -2.99
CA PHE A 71 4.99 -12.28 -2.71
C PHE A 71 6.42 -12.21 -2.20
N GLN A 72 7.05 -13.36 -1.94
CA GLN A 72 8.40 -13.35 -1.35
C GLN A 72 9.45 -12.68 -2.23
N LYS A 73 9.19 -12.56 -3.53
CA LYS A 73 10.09 -11.84 -4.43
C LYS A 73 10.19 -10.35 -4.11
N TYR A 74 9.25 -9.82 -3.33
CA TYR A 74 9.25 -8.42 -2.92
C TYR A 74 9.91 -8.21 -1.56
N GLY A 75 10.01 -9.25 -0.75
CA GLY A 75 10.62 -9.19 0.57
C GLY A 75 10.37 -10.46 1.36
N GLU A 76 11.15 -10.68 2.40
CA GLU A 76 11.06 -11.92 3.17
C GLU A 76 9.98 -11.93 4.25
N ASN A 77 9.90 -10.88 5.03
CA ASN A 77 8.95 -10.80 6.14
C ASN A 77 7.93 -9.71 5.87
N LEU A 78 7.09 -9.95 4.88
CA LEU A 78 6.13 -8.94 4.46
C LEU A 78 4.89 -8.92 5.34
N PHE A 79 4.48 -7.70 5.64
CA PHE A 79 3.17 -7.41 6.21
C PHE A 79 2.36 -6.67 5.18
N PHE A 80 1.07 -6.56 5.36
CA PHE A 80 0.26 -5.80 4.42
C PHE A 80 -0.78 -4.95 5.14
N ALA A 81 -1.17 -3.87 4.48
CA ALA A 81 -2.21 -2.98 4.94
C ALA A 81 -3.14 -2.71 3.76
N ALA A 82 -4.41 -2.48 4.05
CA ALA A 82 -5.41 -2.27 3.02
C ALA A 82 -6.06 -0.90 3.18
N TYR A 83 -6.37 -0.28 2.06
CA TYR A 83 -7.08 1.00 2.03
C TYR A 83 -8.18 0.97 0.98
N ARG A 84 -9.35 1.42 1.37
CA ARG A 84 -10.47 1.58 0.44
C ARG A 84 -11.12 2.94 0.71
N ARG A 85 -11.22 3.75 -0.35
CA ARG A 85 -11.92 5.01 -0.27
C ARG A 85 -13.42 4.73 -0.08
N THR A 86 -14.10 5.58 0.67
CA THR A 86 -15.54 5.44 0.92
C THR A 86 -16.31 5.33 -0.39
N LYS A 87 -17.19 4.36 -0.48
CA LYS A 87 -18.03 4.06 -1.67
C LYS A 87 -17.23 3.57 -2.87
N SER A 88 -15.96 3.28 -2.71
CA SER A 88 -15.14 2.73 -3.79
C SER A 88 -15.23 1.21 -3.80
N ARG A 89 -15.07 0.61 -4.97
CA ARG A 89 -14.95 -0.84 -5.12
C ARG A 89 -13.50 -1.28 -5.20
N THR A 90 -12.59 -0.34 -5.14
CA THR A 90 -11.16 -0.63 -5.22
C THR A 90 -10.55 -0.60 -3.85
N THR A 91 -9.92 -1.72 -3.49
CA THR A 91 -9.11 -1.82 -2.27
C THR A 91 -7.66 -1.88 -2.68
N TRP A 92 -6.85 -1.02 -2.10
CA TRP A 92 -5.41 -0.98 -2.35
C TRP A 92 -4.70 -1.72 -1.23
N TYR A 93 -3.71 -2.53 -1.60
CA TYR A 93 -2.91 -3.29 -0.63
C TYR A 93 -1.46 -2.84 -0.73
N ALA A 94 -0.90 -2.41 0.39
CA ALA A 94 0.50 -2.05 0.49
C ALA A 94 1.23 -3.16 1.23
N PHE A 95 2.30 -3.66 0.64
CA PHE A 95 3.15 -4.68 1.29
C PHE A 95 4.40 -3.99 1.79
N TYR A 96 4.76 -4.27 3.02
CA TYR A 96 5.87 -3.56 3.64
C TYR A 96 6.69 -4.47 4.55
N GLU A 97 7.96 -4.06 4.72
CA GLU A 97 8.88 -4.67 5.67
C GLU A 97 9.10 -3.69 6.81
N ILE A 98 9.44 -4.21 7.98
CA ILE A 98 9.69 -3.38 9.16
C ILE A 98 11.15 -3.54 9.57
N PHE A 99 11.84 -2.41 9.74
CA PHE A 99 13.23 -2.38 10.19
C PHE A 99 13.33 -1.59 11.48
N ASP A 100 14.03 -2.14 12.47
CA ASP A 100 14.25 -1.49 13.77
C ASP A 100 12.98 -1.03 14.46
N GLU A 101 11.87 -1.71 14.16
CA GLU A 101 10.56 -1.42 14.76
C GLU A 101 10.03 -0.01 14.45
N ARG A 102 10.77 0.78 13.69
CA ARG A 102 10.38 2.17 13.39
C ARG A 102 10.34 2.51 11.92
N TYR A 103 11.00 1.74 11.08
CA TYR A 103 11.05 2.01 9.65
C TYR A 103 10.18 1.00 8.93
N PHE A 104 9.21 1.51 8.18
CA PHE A 104 8.27 0.70 7.42
C PHE A 104 8.53 0.98 5.96
N LYS A 105 9.06 0.01 5.24
CA LYS A 105 9.38 0.18 3.83
C LYS A 105 8.33 -0.49 2.98
N VAL A 106 7.53 0.31 2.26
CA VAL A 106 6.53 -0.21 1.33
C VAL A 106 7.26 -0.64 0.06
N VAL A 107 7.15 -1.91 -0.26
CA VAL A 107 7.91 -2.50 -1.38
C VAL A 107 7.04 -2.92 -2.54
N HIS A 108 5.72 -2.97 -2.37
CA HIS A 108 4.82 -3.39 -3.44
C HIS A 108 3.41 -2.88 -3.18
N ILE A 109 2.71 -2.50 -4.24
CA ILE A 109 1.33 -2.02 -4.17
C ILE A 109 0.52 -2.74 -5.23
N ILE A 110 -0.64 -3.26 -4.84
CA ILE A 110 -1.60 -3.83 -5.78
C ILE A 110 -3.00 -3.40 -5.37
N ASN A 111 -3.98 -3.68 -6.22
CA ASN A 111 -5.37 -3.51 -5.82
C ASN A 111 -6.12 -4.81 -6.02
N ASN A 112 -7.40 -4.83 -5.61
CA ASN A 112 -8.21 -6.04 -5.65
C ASN A 112 -8.62 -6.47 -7.06
N HIS A 113 -8.24 -5.71 -8.08
CA HIS A 113 -8.52 -6.06 -9.47
C HIS A 113 -7.34 -6.81 -10.12
N THR A 114 -6.21 -6.90 -9.45
CA THR A 114 -5.07 -7.65 -9.97
C THR A 114 -5.18 -9.12 -9.57
N GLU A 115 -4.59 -9.98 -10.37
CA GLU A 115 -4.61 -11.42 -10.10
C GLU A 115 -3.94 -11.75 -8.76
N GLU A 116 -2.87 -11.06 -8.44
CA GLU A 116 -2.14 -11.30 -7.20
C GLU A 116 -3.02 -11.15 -5.95
N SER A 117 -4.04 -10.28 -6.02
CA SER A 117 -4.88 -10.03 -4.86
C SER A 117 -5.66 -11.26 -4.41
N ALA A 118 -5.89 -12.21 -5.31
CA ALA A 118 -6.59 -13.43 -4.98
C ALA A 118 -5.84 -14.24 -3.92
N TYR A 119 -4.52 -14.15 -3.92
CA TYR A 119 -3.71 -14.88 -2.95
C TYR A 119 -3.83 -14.31 -1.54
N ILE A 120 -4.18 -13.05 -1.43
CA ILE A 120 -4.41 -12.42 -0.12
C ILE A 120 -5.81 -12.76 0.37
N VAL A 121 -6.81 -12.51 -0.49
CA VAL A 121 -8.22 -12.60 -0.11
C VAL A 121 -8.68 -14.02 0.14
N HIS A 122 -8.20 -14.95 -0.67
CA HIS A 122 -8.67 -16.34 -0.61
C HIS A 122 -7.76 -17.28 0.15
N ASN A 123 -6.58 -16.84 0.54
CA ASN A 123 -5.61 -17.69 1.21
C ASN A 123 -5.19 -17.18 2.58
N THR A 124 -5.86 -16.18 3.04
CA THR A 124 -5.68 -15.70 4.41
C THR A 124 -6.80 -16.22 5.31
#